data_79f0f4336f25b0f30ddf46c7281474f4
#
_entry.id   79f0f4336f25b0f30ddf46c7281474f4
#
_cell.length_a   1.000
_cell.length_b   1.000
_cell.length_c   1.000
_cell.angle_alpha   90.00
_cell.angle_beta   90.00
_cell.angle_gamma   90.00
#
_symmetry.space_group_name_H-M   'P 1'
#
loop_
_entity.id
_entity.type
_entity.pdbx_description
1 polymer ?
#
loop_
_entity_poly.entity_id
_entity_poly.type
_entity_poly.pdbx_seq_one_letter_code
_entity_poly.pdbx_strand_id
1 'polypeptide(L)'
;MINLLINSFAPVAILILIGYISAKKSIFSKENSIAIIKYVGVVAVPALTLKIILSISISNVNWTLIFSYVFSELIIYVTALLIGKYIFNLKWNEAILIGMASSFANHLLFVYPIALNEYNADLINPIVAIIGFDVIFLVINLIILDLIKFQNLKLKNIFIKQFSNLPLLALILGLAIILLDIEIPVSIERALEFIANSAAPCALFAAGIILSQKLEKTEIKISNIIILFKIILHPILLIFIIWSLDNIDFSLAETTIMVASAPVGLMALIFS
;
A
#
# COMPACT_ATOMS: atom_id res chain seq x y z
N MET A 1 0.36 -15.99 21.41
CA MET A 1 -0.17 -15.95 20.04
C MET A 1 -1.57 -15.32 19.96
N ILE A 2 -2.62 -15.83 20.63
CA ILE A 2 -3.97 -15.21 20.56
C ILE A 2 -4.02 -13.77 21.06
N ASN A 3 -3.40 -13.46 22.20
CA ASN A 3 -3.34 -12.08 22.72
C ASN A 3 -2.58 -11.12 21.79
N LEU A 4 -1.54 -11.59 21.12
CA LEU A 4 -0.78 -10.83 20.14
C LEU A 4 -1.66 -10.50 18.93
N LEU A 5 -2.35 -11.49 18.37
CA LEU A 5 -3.30 -11.27 17.28
C LEU A 5 -4.40 -10.27 17.67
N ILE A 6 -4.99 -10.43 18.87
CA ILE A 6 -6.03 -9.51 19.33
C ILE A 6 -5.47 -8.08 19.48
N ASN A 7 -4.34 -7.92 20.13
CA ASN A 7 -3.79 -6.59 20.39
C ASN A 7 -3.38 -5.85 19.11
N SER A 8 -2.89 -6.57 18.09
CA SER A 8 -2.42 -5.99 16.84
C SER A 8 -3.58 -5.71 15.86
N PHE A 9 -4.57 -6.60 15.78
CA PHE A 9 -5.68 -6.46 14.83
C PHE A 9 -6.91 -5.73 15.39
N ALA A 10 -7.16 -5.79 16.71
CA ALA A 10 -8.33 -5.16 17.30
C ALA A 10 -8.39 -3.64 17.06
N PRO A 11 -7.30 -2.86 17.20
CA PRO A 11 -7.34 -1.42 16.91
C PRO A 11 -7.79 -1.12 15.47
N VAL A 12 -7.30 -1.88 14.50
CA VAL A 12 -7.67 -1.76 13.08
C VAL A 12 -9.14 -2.07 12.88
N ALA A 13 -9.59 -3.21 13.41
CA ALA A 13 -10.99 -3.62 13.30
C ALA A 13 -11.96 -2.64 13.99
N ILE A 14 -11.58 -2.10 15.14
CA ILE A 14 -12.37 -1.11 15.89
C ILE A 14 -12.53 0.18 15.07
N LEU A 15 -11.46 0.70 14.46
CA LEU A 15 -11.52 1.91 13.64
C LEU A 15 -12.43 1.73 12.42
N ILE A 16 -12.31 0.60 11.72
CA ILE A 16 -13.19 0.25 10.60
C ILE A 16 -14.65 0.14 11.08
N LEU A 17 -14.89 -0.52 12.21
CA LEU A 17 -16.24 -0.69 12.77
C LEU A 17 -16.85 0.66 13.18
N ILE A 18 -16.09 1.55 13.80
CA ILE A 18 -16.54 2.91 14.14
C ILE A 18 -16.97 3.66 12.88
N GLY A 19 -16.15 3.62 11.82
CA GLY A 19 -16.48 4.23 10.53
C GLY A 19 -17.77 3.65 9.92
N TYR A 20 -17.90 2.33 9.92
CA TYR A 20 -19.08 1.61 9.43
C TYR A 20 -20.36 2.00 10.20
N ILE A 21 -20.30 1.97 11.54
CA ILE A 21 -21.44 2.32 12.39
C ILE A 21 -21.82 3.79 12.21
N SER A 22 -20.83 4.69 12.14
CA SER A 22 -21.06 6.12 11.93
C SER A 22 -21.77 6.40 10.62
N ALA A 23 -21.44 5.68 9.56
CA ALA A 23 -22.12 5.78 8.27
C ALA A 23 -23.54 5.18 8.32
N LYS A 24 -23.74 4.02 8.98
CA LYS A 24 -25.06 3.43 9.15
C LYS A 24 -26.00 4.29 9.98
N LYS A 25 -25.46 5.11 10.91
CA LYS A 25 -26.22 6.11 11.67
C LYS A 25 -26.36 7.44 10.95
N SER A 26 -25.92 7.56 9.70
CA SER A 26 -25.95 8.81 8.89
C SER A 26 -25.19 9.98 9.53
N ILE A 27 -24.22 9.71 10.42
CA ILE A 27 -23.34 10.74 11.00
C ILE A 27 -22.29 11.17 9.96
N PHE A 28 -21.76 10.20 9.20
CA PHE A 28 -20.81 10.44 8.10
C PHE A 28 -21.37 9.89 6.79
N SER A 29 -21.25 10.66 5.73
CA SER A 29 -21.67 10.29 4.39
C SER A 29 -20.51 9.73 3.56
N LYS A 30 -20.80 9.20 2.36
CA LYS A 30 -19.78 8.78 1.39
C LYS A 30 -18.87 9.94 0.99
N GLU A 31 -19.41 11.14 0.82
CA GLU A 31 -18.68 12.36 0.49
C GLU A 31 -17.66 12.72 1.58
N ASN A 32 -18.02 12.53 2.85
CA ASN A 32 -17.08 12.71 3.96
C ASN A 32 -15.92 11.72 3.87
N SER A 33 -16.18 10.44 3.53
CA SER A 33 -15.10 9.47 3.35
C SER A 33 -14.15 9.85 2.22
N ILE A 34 -14.66 10.39 1.11
CA ILE A 34 -13.85 10.88 0.00
C ILE A 34 -12.95 12.06 0.45
N ALA A 35 -13.50 13.00 1.24
CA ALA A 35 -12.72 14.11 1.78
C ALA A 35 -11.59 13.62 2.72
N ILE A 36 -11.89 12.64 3.59
CA ILE A 36 -10.90 12.04 4.48
C ILE A 36 -9.82 11.31 3.67
N ILE A 37 -10.20 10.52 2.66
CA ILE A 37 -9.25 9.82 1.79
C ILE A 37 -8.36 10.80 1.03
N LYS A 38 -8.92 11.92 0.58
CA LYS A 38 -8.15 13.00 -0.06
C LYS A 38 -7.11 13.59 0.90
N TYR A 39 -7.48 13.87 2.15
CA TYR A 39 -6.52 14.30 3.18
C TYR A 39 -5.43 13.25 3.39
N VAL A 40 -5.82 11.99 3.53
CA VAL A 40 -4.87 10.88 3.70
C VAL A 40 -3.89 10.82 2.52
N GLY A 41 -4.39 10.84 1.28
CA GLY A 41 -3.55 10.70 0.08
C GLY A 41 -2.65 11.91 -0.19
N VAL A 42 -3.12 13.12 0.14
CA VAL A 42 -2.40 14.37 -0.20
C VAL A 42 -1.48 14.85 0.93
N VAL A 43 -1.81 14.55 2.17
CA VAL A 43 -1.09 15.09 3.34
C VAL A 43 -0.48 13.98 4.19
N ALA A 44 -1.31 13.04 4.67
CA ALA A 44 -0.87 12.10 5.69
C ALA A 44 0.03 10.98 5.13
N VAL A 45 -0.28 10.41 3.96
CA VAL A 45 0.55 9.37 3.33
C VAL A 45 1.91 9.90 2.88
N PRO A 46 2.04 11.06 2.22
CA PRO A 46 3.36 11.63 1.93
C PRO A 46 4.19 11.87 3.20
N ALA A 47 3.59 12.40 4.25
CA ALA A 47 4.28 12.60 5.53
C ALA A 47 4.72 11.25 6.16
N LEU A 48 3.84 10.24 6.11
CA LEU A 48 4.16 8.90 6.60
C LEU A 48 5.26 8.24 5.77
N THR A 49 5.20 8.37 4.43
CA THR A 49 6.24 7.86 3.53
C THR A 49 7.60 8.50 3.85
N LEU A 50 7.65 9.82 4.00
CA LEU A 50 8.86 10.53 4.37
C LEU A 50 9.40 10.05 5.72
N LYS A 51 8.56 10.01 6.77
CA LYS A 51 8.94 9.52 8.10
C LYS A 51 9.54 8.10 8.04
N ILE A 52 8.90 7.20 7.30
CA ILE A 52 9.30 5.80 7.18
C ILE A 52 10.62 5.68 6.43
N ILE A 53 10.78 6.38 5.30
CA ILE A 53 12.04 6.36 4.53
C ILE A 53 13.20 6.88 5.37
N LEU A 54 12.99 7.94 6.17
CA LEU A 54 14.02 8.47 7.07
C LEU A 54 14.44 7.48 8.16
N SER A 55 13.65 6.46 8.46
CA SER A 55 14.00 5.42 9.45
C SER A 55 14.76 4.23 8.88
N ILE A 56 14.95 4.15 7.55
CA ILE A 56 15.61 2.99 6.93
C ILE A 56 17.12 2.96 7.19
N SER A 57 17.64 1.80 7.53
CA SER A 57 19.07 1.52 7.49
C SER A 57 19.41 0.78 6.18
N ILE A 58 19.89 1.52 5.19
CA ILE A 58 20.16 0.97 3.83
C ILE A 58 21.17 -0.17 3.87
N SER A 59 22.15 -0.12 4.80
CA SER A 59 23.17 -1.17 4.97
C SER A 59 22.60 -2.51 5.42
N ASN A 60 21.45 -2.52 6.10
CA ASN A 60 20.83 -3.71 6.71
C ASN A 60 19.67 -4.27 5.87
N VAL A 61 19.53 -3.83 4.63
CA VAL A 61 18.45 -4.26 3.76
C VAL A 61 18.76 -5.65 3.18
N ASN A 62 17.88 -6.62 3.39
CA ASN A 62 17.96 -7.92 2.77
C ASN A 62 17.37 -7.88 1.34
N TRP A 63 18.22 -7.59 0.36
CA TRP A 63 17.83 -7.45 -1.04
C TRP A 63 17.19 -8.70 -1.64
N THR A 64 17.60 -9.89 -1.19
CA THR A 64 17.01 -11.14 -1.68
C THR A 64 15.54 -11.25 -1.31
N LEU A 65 15.16 -10.89 -0.08
CA LEU A 65 13.76 -10.86 0.36
C LEU A 65 12.94 -9.84 -0.43
N ILE A 66 13.50 -8.66 -0.66
CA ILE A 66 12.82 -7.59 -1.41
C ILE A 66 12.59 -8.00 -2.86
N PHE A 67 13.62 -8.53 -3.54
CA PHE A 67 13.44 -9.00 -4.92
C PHE A 67 12.49 -10.19 -5.01
N SER A 68 12.48 -11.08 -4.02
CA SER A 68 11.49 -12.17 -3.95
C SER A 68 10.06 -11.63 -3.85
N TYR A 69 9.85 -10.60 -3.00
CA TYR A 69 8.56 -9.93 -2.88
C TYR A 69 8.16 -9.25 -4.18
N VAL A 70 8.99 -8.38 -4.73
CA VAL A 70 8.71 -7.64 -5.98
C VAL A 70 8.43 -8.60 -7.14
N PHE A 71 9.16 -9.71 -7.23
CA PHE A 71 8.93 -10.72 -8.27
C PHE A 71 7.58 -11.42 -8.09
N SER A 72 7.24 -11.82 -6.85
CA SER A 72 5.92 -12.41 -6.56
C SER A 72 4.79 -11.42 -6.85
N GLU A 73 4.96 -10.17 -6.47
CA GLU A 73 3.99 -9.10 -6.72
C GLU A 73 3.75 -8.88 -8.22
N LEU A 74 4.80 -8.84 -9.04
CA LEU A 74 4.69 -8.71 -10.48
C LEU A 74 3.95 -9.89 -11.11
N ILE A 75 4.20 -11.12 -10.68
CA ILE A 75 3.48 -12.31 -11.16
C ILE A 75 1.98 -12.17 -10.83
N ILE A 76 1.63 -11.82 -9.59
CA ILE A 76 0.25 -11.62 -9.15
C ILE A 76 -0.39 -10.50 -9.96
N TYR A 77 0.28 -9.36 -10.11
CA TYR A 77 -0.19 -8.22 -10.89
C TYR A 77 -0.51 -8.61 -12.33
N VAL A 78 0.44 -9.20 -13.05
CA VAL A 78 0.27 -9.58 -14.46
C VAL A 78 -0.84 -10.62 -14.60
N THR A 79 -0.89 -11.62 -13.74
CA THR A 79 -1.90 -12.69 -13.81
C THR A 79 -3.30 -12.12 -13.58
N ALA A 80 -3.49 -11.30 -12.55
CA ALA A 80 -4.79 -10.67 -12.26
C ALA A 80 -5.21 -9.69 -13.37
N LEU A 81 -4.28 -8.91 -13.92
CA LEU A 81 -4.50 -8.03 -15.06
C LEU A 81 -4.99 -8.83 -16.29
N LEU A 82 -4.31 -9.93 -16.64
CA LEU A 82 -4.69 -10.78 -17.78
C LEU A 82 -6.05 -11.44 -17.57
N ILE A 83 -6.37 -11.88 -16.35
CA ILE A 83 -7.70 -12.38 -15.99
C ILE A 83 -8.76 -11.28 -16.18
N GLY A 84 -8.50 -10.08 -15.67
CA GLY A 84 -9.37 -8.92 -15.87
C GLY A 84 -9.63 -8.64 -17.35
N LYS A 85 -8.55 -8.63 -18.14
CA LYS A 85 -8.63 -8.33 -19.57
C LYS A 85 -9.33 -9.41 -20.39
N TYR A 86 -8.93 -10.69 -20.24
CA TYR A 86 -9.34 -11.76 -21.15
C TYR A 86 -10.49 -12.62 -20.61
N ILE A 87 -10.66 -12.76 -19.31
CA ILE A 87 -11.78 -13.52 -18.74
C ILE A 87 -12.99 -12.64 -18.46
N PHE A 88 -12.77 -11.43 -17.89
CA PHE A 88 -13.85 -10.47 -17.65
C PHE A 88 -14.11 -9.51 -18.79
N ASN A 89 -13.32 -9.55 -19.89
CA ASN A 89 -13.42 -8.67 -21.05
C ASN A 89 -13.41 -7.16 -20.71
N LEU A 90 -12.65 -6.78 -19.68
CA LEU A 90 -12.55 -5.41 -19.22
C LEU A 90 -11.69 -4.56 -20.17
N LYS A 91 -11.84 -3.24 -20.09
CA LYS A 91 -10.92 -2.31 -20.75
C LYS A 91 -9.54 -2.39 -20.09
N TRP A 92 -8.48 -2.00 -20.81
CA TRP A 92 -7.11 -2.06 -20.29
C TRP A 92 -6.91 -1.27 -18.98
N ASN A 93 -7.52 -0.07 -18.89
CA ASN A 93 -7.46 0.72 -17.66
C ASN A 93 -8.10 0.01 -16.46
N GLU A 94 -9.24 -0.66 -16.65
CA GLU A 94 -9.92 -1.44 -15.61
C GLU A 94 -9.10 -2.69 -15.23
N ALA A 95 -8.54 -3.39 -16.22
CA ALA A 95 -7.69 -4.55 -16.00
C ALA A 95 -6.41 -4.21 -15.21
N ILE A 96 -5.78 -3.05 -15.50
CA ILE A 96 -4.64 -2.54 -14.73
C ILE A 96 -5.03 -2.28 -13.29
N LEU A 97 -6.19 -1.65 -13.03
CA LEU A 97 -6.68 -1.41 -11.67
C LEU A 97 -6.92 -2.71 -10.91
N ILE A 98 -7.43 -3.77 -11.58
CA ILE A 98 -7.56 -5.10 -10.96
C ILE A 98 -6.18 -5.68 -10.65
N GLY A 99 -5.22 -5.57 -11.56
CA GLY A 99 -3.83 -5.98 -11.30
C GLY A 99 -3.26 -5.30 -10.07
N MET A 100 -3.37 -3.97 -10.00
CA MET A 100 -2.93 -3.18 -8.84
C MET A 100 -3.65 -3.60 -7.55
N ALA A 101 -4.98 -3.73 -7.57
CA ALA A 101 -5.75 -4.13 -6.40
C ALA A 101 -5.41 -5.55 -5.91
N SER A 102 -5.01 -6.44 -6.81
CA SER A 102 -4.66 -7.83 -6.50
C SER A 102 -3.22 -7.99 -5.99
N SER A 103 -2.33 -7.03 -6.24
CA SER A 103 -0.91 -7.11 -5.89
C SER A 103 -0.50 -6.16 -4.79
N PHE A 104 -0.89 -4.88 -4.84
CA PHE A 104 -0.50 -3.89 -3.84
C PHE A 104 -1.03 -4.21 -2.44
N ALA A 105 -0.12 -4.20 -1.48
CA ALA A 105 -0.43 -4.38 -0.08
C ALA A 105 -0.77 -3.05 0.62
N ASN A 106 -1.58 -3.11 1.66
CA ASN A 106 -1.77 -2.00 2.60
C ASN A 106 -0.65 -1.99 3.65
N HIS A 107 0.59 -1.94 3.19
CA HIS A 107 1.75 -2.01 4.07
C HIS A 107 1.92 -0.74 4.91
N LEU A 108 1.66 0.45 4.35
CA LEU A 108 1.78 1.73 5.06
C LEU A 108 0.80 1.89 6.22
N LEU A 109 -0.46 1.53 6.00
CA LEU A 109 -1.55 1.87 6.92
C LEU A 109 -2.02 0.67 7.74
N PHE A 110 -1.56 -0.54 7.40
CA PHE A 110 -1.95 -1.78 8.06
C PHE A 110 -0.72 -2.52 8.62
N VAL A 111 0.23 -2.91 7.75
CA VAL A 111 1.35 -3.77 8.16
C VAL A 111 2.37 -3.02 9.02
N TYR A 112 2.79 -1.83 8.57
CA TYR A 112 3.84 -1.07 9.25
C TYR A 112 3.49 -0.70 10.69
N PRO A 113 2.28 -0.20 11.01
CA PRO A 113 1.90 0.05 12.40
C PRO A 113 1.88 -1.21 13.29
N ILE A 114 1.51 -2.37 12.72
CA ILE A 114 1.54 -3.64 13.44
C ILE A 114 3.00 -4.06 13.68
N ALA A 115 3.84 -3.96 12.64
CA ALA A 115 5.22 -4.37 12.71
C ALA A 115 6.04 -3.56 13.72
N LEU A 116 5.78 -2.26 13.85
CA LEU A 116 6.44 -1.39 14.84
C LEU A 116 6.24 -1.85 16.29
N ASN A 117 5.13 -2.52 16.58
CA ASN A 117 4.83 -2.99 17.93
C ASN A 117 5.40 -4.37 18.23
N GLU A 118 5.64 -5.19 17.19
CA GLU A 118 5.91 -6.61 17.34
C GLU A 118 7.34 -7.03 16.93
N TYR A 119 8.01 -6.22 16.10
CA TYR A 119 9.30 -6.57 15.50
C TYR A 119 10.38 -5.53 15.75
N ASN A 120 11.64 -5.99 15.71
CA ASN A 120 12.81 -5.13 15.79
C ASN A 120 13.10 -4.43 14.44
N ALA A 121 14.03 -3.47 14.45
CA ALA A 121 14.38 -2.67 13.29
C ALA A 121 14.84 -3.51 12.08
N ASP A 122 15.56 -4.61 12.29
CA ASP A 122 16.09 -5.46 11.21
C ASP A 122 14.96 -6.14 10.43
N LEU A 123 13.90 -6.56 11.12
CA LEU A 123 12.70 -7.15 10.52
C LEU A 123 11.74 -6.11 9.93
N ILE A 124 11.84 -4.84 10.34
CA ILE A 124 11.04 -3.74 9.77
C ILE A 124 11.66 -3.21 8.47
N ASN A 125 12.99 -3.22 8.34
CA ASN A 125 13.69 -2.70 7.17
C ASN A 125 13.17 -3.25 5.82
N PRO A 126 12.86 -4.55 5.65
CA PRO A 126 12.25 -5.06 4.43
C PRO A 126 10.92 -4.40 4.09
N ILE A 127 10.06 -4.13 5.08
CA ILE A 127 8.78 -3.43 4.85
C ILE A 127 9.03 -2.04 4.28
N VAL A 128 9.98 -1.30 4.87
CA VAL A 128 10.31 0.08 4.42
C VAL A 128 10.84 0.10 3.00
N ALA A 129 11.71 -0.84 2.66
CA ALA A 129 12.22 -0.96 1.30
C ALA A 129 11.12 -1.34 0.29
N ILE A 130 10.23 -2.28 0.63
CA ILE A 130 9.07 -2.64 -0.18
C ILE A 130 8.16 -1.42 -0.42
N ILE A 131 7.90 -0.60 0.60
CA ILE A 131 7.15 0.65 0.45
C ILE A 131 7.76 1.54 -0.64
N GLY A 132 9.10 1.67 -0.65
CA GLY A 132 9.80 2.44 -1.68
C GLY A 132 9.58 1.87 -3.09
N PHE A 133 9.68 0.57 -3.26
CA PHE A 133 9.41 -0.10 -4.53
C PHE A 133 7.95 0.05 -4.98
N ASP A 134 6.99 -0.10 -4.08
CA ASP A 134 5.57 0.05 -4.39
C ASP A 134 5.21 1.48 -4.81
N VAL A 135 5.85 2.50 -4.24
CA VAL A 135 5.68 3.90 -4.69
C VAL A 135 6.17 4.05 -6.13
N ILE A 136 7.31 3.47 -6.49
CA ILE A 136 7.82 3.50 -7.86
C ILE A 136 6.88 2.72 -8.79
N PHE A 137 6.45 1.53 -8.38
CA PHE A 137 5.54 0.70 -9.17
C PHE A 137 4.17 1.36 -9.37
N LEU A 138 3.65 2.06 -8.36
CA LEU A 138 2.46 2.90 -8.47
C LEU A 138 2.64 3.96 -9.56
N VAL A 139 3.74 4.70 -9.54
CA VAL A 139 4.03 5.76 -10.53
C VAL A 139 4.10 5.19 -11.95
N ILE A 140 4.72 4.02 -12.14
CA ILE A 140 4.74 3.32 -13.43
C ILE A 140 3.31 3.03 -13.91
N ASN A 141 2.46 2.49 -13.04
CA ASN A 141 1.05 2.23 -13.38
C ASN A 141 0.27 3.50 -13.71
N LEU A 142 0.48 4.60 -12.98
CA LEU A 142 -0.14 5.89 -13.28
C LEU A 142 0.29 6.43 -14.66
N ILE A 143 1.57 6.28 -15.01
CA ILE A 143 2.08 6.63 -16.35
C ILE A 143 1.36 5.80 -17.41
N ILE A 144 1.24 4.49 -17.23
CA ILE A 144 0.57 3.59 -18.18
C ILE A 144 -0.92 3.97 -18.32
N LEU A 145 -1.62 4.24 -17.22
CA LEU A 145 -3.01 4.68 -17.22
C LEU A 145 -3.19 6.03 -17.93
N ASP A 146 -2.29 6.99 -17.72
CA ASP A 146 -2.30 8.28 -18.40
C ASP A 146 -2.02 8.11 -19.92
N LEU A 147 -1.12 7.22 -20.32
CA LEU A 147 -0.86 6.90 -21.74
C LEU A 147 -2.09 6.30 -22.43
N ILE A 148 -2.83 5.43 -21.74
CA ILE A 148 -4.06 4.84 -22.28
C ILE A 148 -5.16 5.90 -22.40
N LYS A 149 -5.27 6.79 -21.41
CA LYS A 149 -6.34 7.80 -21.33
C LYS A 149 -6.12 8.96 -22.32
N PHE A 150 -4.88 9.38 -22.50
CA PHE A 150 -4.52 10.60 -23.23
C PHE A 150 -3.63 10.29 -24.43
N GLN A 151 -4.23 9.78 -25.52
CA GLN A 151 -3.50 9.38 -26.74
C GLN A 151 -2.65 10.50 -27.40
N ASN A 152 -2.95 11.77 -27.11
CA ASN A 152 -2.28 12.95 -27.72
C ASN A 152 -1.33 13.70 -26.76
N LEU A 153 -1.14 13.25 -25.53
CA LEU A 153 -0.19 13.92 -24.62
C LEU A 153 1.25 13.55 -24.98
N LYS A 154 2.14 14.55 -25.01
CA LYS A 154 3.58 14.31 -25.14
C LYS A 154 4.06 13.56 -23.88
N LEU A 155 4.85 12.50 -24.05
CA LEU A 155 5.47 11.71 -22.98
C LEU A 155 6.07 12.60 -21.89
N LYS A 156 6.77 13.68 -22.28
CA LYS A 156 7.34 14.66 -21.35
C LYS A 156 6.31 15.21 -20.35
N ASN A 157 5.10 15.53 -20.82
CA ASN A 157 4.06 16.11 -19.95
C ASN A 157 3.49 15.05 -18.98
N ILE A 158 3.42 13.78 -19.40
CA ILE A 158 3.01 12.68 -18.54
C ILE A 158 4.05 12.46 -17.44
N PHE A 159 5.34 12.44 -17.79
CA PHE A 159 6.41 12.34 -16.80
C PHE A 159 6.42 13.54 -15.82
N ILE A 160 6.31 14.77 -16.31
CA ILE A 160 6.26 15.96 -15.45
C ILE A 160 5.08 15.90 -14.48
N LYS A 161 3.93 15.38 -14.91
CA LYS A 161 2.76 15.19 -14.05
C LYS A 161 3.06 14.27 -12.85
N GLN A 162 3.94 13.26 -13.02
CA GLN A 162 4.29 12.36 -11.93
C GLN A 162 5.11 13.04 -10.82
N PHE A 163 5.82 14.12 -11.11
CA PHE A 163 6.45 14.96 -10.09
C PHE A 163 5.42 15.72 -9.20
N SER A 164 4.13 15.67 -9.54
CA SER A 164 3.05 16.10 -8.64
C SER A 164 2.53 14.95 -7.76
N ASN A 165 3.06 13.74 -7.89
CA ASN A 165 2.74 12.60 -7.02
C ASN A 165 3.45 12.79 -5.67
N LEU A 166 2.70 13.17 -4.64
CA LEU A 166 3.25 13.52 -3.35
C LEU A 166 3.96 12.37 -2.62
N PRO A 167 3.48 11.10 -2.64
CA PRO A 167 4.25 9.97 -2.16
C PRO A 167 5.60 9.78 -2.85
N LEU A 168 5.67 9.97 -4.18
CA LEU A 168 6.94 9.92 -4.92
C LEU A 168 7.88 11.05 -4.51
N LEU A 169 7.37 12.27 -4.37
CA LEU A 169 8.17 13.40 -3.88
C LEU A 169 8.69 13.16 -2.46
N ALA A 170 7.86 12.60 -1.59
CA ALA A 170 8.26 12.24 -0.23
C ALA A 170 9.36 11.17 -0.22
N LEU A 171 9.27 10.16 -1.09
CA LEU A 171 10.31 9.14 -1.26
C LEU A 171 11.63 9.78 -1.73
N ILE A 172 11.58 10.59 -2.80
CA ILE A 172 12.77 11.25 -3.34
C ILE A 172 13.41 12.18 -2.30
N LEU A 173 12.58 12.97 -1.59
CA LEU A 173 13.06 13.88 -0.55
C LEU A 173 13.69 13.11 0.61
N GLY A 174 13.05 12.03 1.08
CA GLY A 174 13.58 11.19 2.15
C GLY A 174 14.92 10.57 1.80
N LEU A 175 15.05 10.02 0.58
CA LEU A 175 16.32 9.49 0.09
C LEU A 175 17.39 10.57 -0.04
N ALA A 176 17.03 11.76 -0.54
CA ALA A 176 17.97 12.87 -0.65
C ALA A 176 18.47 13.33 0.74
N ILE A 177 17.60 13.42 1.74
CA ILE A 177 17.97 13.77 3.12
C ILE A 177 18.97 12.75 3.68
N ILE A 178 18.73 11.45 3.51
CA ILE A 178 19.63 10.40 3.98
C ILE A 178 20.97 10.45 3.26
N LEU A 179 20.97 10.55 1.92
CA LEU A 179 22.19 10.51 1.10
C LEU A 179 23.08 11.75 1.30
N LEU A 180 22.47 12.88 1.64
CA LEU A 180 23.18 14.16 1.88
C LEU A 180 23.47 14.40 3.36
N ASP A 181 23.13 13.43 4.24
CA ASP A 181 23.30 13.51 5.70
C ASP A 181 22.74 14.81 6.32
N ILE A 182 21.52 15.18 5.86
CA ILE A 182 20.87 16.42 6.31
C ILE A 182 20.17 16.18 7.65
N GLU A 183 20.59 16.93 8.67
CA GLU A 183 19.90 16.94 9.96
C GLU A 183 18.55 17.65 9.87
N ILE A 184 17.47 16.97 10.30
CA ILE A 184 16.14 17.54 10.36
C ILE A 184 15.93 18.20 11.73
N PRO A 185 15.51 19.49 11.78
CA PRO A 185 15.18 20.13 13.04
C PRO A 185 14.07 19.37 13.79
N VAL A 186 14.23 19.21 15.10
CA VAL A 186 13.27 18.48 15.98
C VAL A 186 11.83 18.97 15.84
N SER A 187 11.63 20.27 15.61
CA SER A 187 10.30 20.85 15.40
C SER A 187 9.62 20.33 14.12
N ILE A 188 10.40 20.16 13.04
CA ILE A 188 9.91 19.60 11.76
C ILE A 188 9.65 18.11 11.92
N GLU A 189 10.54 17.37 12.57
CA GLU A 189 10.37 15.95 12.86
C GLU A 189 9.07 15.69 13.65
N ARG A 190 8.81 16.44 14.71
CA ARG A 190 7.56 16.36 15.49
C ARG A 190 6.33 16.68 14.66
N ALA A 191 6.36 17.74 13.84
CA ALA A 191 5.25 18.07 12.97
C ALA A 191 4.96 16.96 11.95
N LEU A 192 6.04 16.40 11.35
CA LEU A 192 5.96 15.26 10.45
C LEU A 192 5.32 14.05 11.15
N GLU A 193 5.72 13.77 12.38
CA GLU A 193 5.19 12.68 13.17
C GLU A 193 3.69 12.84 13.48
N PHE A 194 3.21 14.02 13.86
CA PHE A 194 1.79 14.29 14.08
C PHE A 194 0.97 14.00 12.83
N ILE A 195 1.44 14.49 11.67
CA ILE A 195 0.74 14.30 10.39
C ILE A 195 0.77 12.81 10.00
N ALA A 196 1.94 12.17 10.05
CA ALA A 196 2.12 10.78 9.69
C ALA A 196 1.25 9.83 10.53
N ASN A 197 1.17 10.07 11.84
CA ASN A 197 0.38 9.26 12.77
C ASN A 197 -1.14 9.36 12.53
N SER A 198 -1.62 10.37 11.81
CA SER A 198 -3.03 10.49 11.42
C SER A 198 -3.41 9.60 10.23
N ALA A 199 -2.43 9.13 9.45
CA ALA A 199 -2.67 8.43 8.19
C ALA A 199 -3.51 7.15 8.38
N ALA A 200 -3.05 6.22 9.21
CA ALA A 200 -3.73 4.94 9.42
C ALA A 200 -5.10 5.10 10.07
N PRO A 201 -5.29 5.85 11.17
CA PRO A 201 -6.61 6.03 11.77
C PRO A 201 -7.63 6.65 10.82
N CYS A 202 -7.28 7.71 10.10
CA CYS A 202 -8.18 8.36 9.15
C CYS A 202 -8.54 7.44 7.98
N ALA A 203 -7.56 6.72 7.44
CA ALA A 203 -7.77 5.80 6.34
C ALA A 203 -8.69 4.62 6.71
N LEU A 204 -8.44 4.00 7.87
CA LEU A 204 -9.25 2.86 8.35
C LEU A 204 -10.68 3.28 8.70
N PHE A 205 -10.85 4.46 9.30
CA PHE A 205 -12.17 5.03 9.54
C PHE A 205 -12.94 5.28 8.23
N ALA A 206 -12.29 5.91 7.24
CA ALA A 206 -12.89 6.14 5.92
C ALA A 206 -13.22 4.84 5.19
N ALA A 207 -12.36 3.81 5.29
CA ALA A 207 -12.64 2.48 4.76
C ALA A 207 -13.90 1.87 5.38
N GLY A 208 -14.11 2.04 6.69
CA GLY A 208 -15.33 1.63 7.38
C GLY A 208 -16.60 2.29 6.81
N ILE A 209 -16.55 3.58 6.50
CA ILE A 209 -17.65 4.31 5.86
C ILE A 209 -17.93 3.71 4.47
N ILE A 210 -16.88 3.44 3.67
CA ILE A 210 -17.04 2.86 2.33
C ILE A 210 -17.65 1.46 2.41
N LEU A 211 -17.19 0.62 3.32
CA LEU A 211 -17.71 -0.74 3.53
C LEU A 211 -19.19 -0.77 3.93
N SER A 212 -19.74 0.34 4.41
CA SER A 212 -21.19 0.46 4.72
C SER A 212 -22.06 0.57 3.46
N GLN A 213 -21.48 0.86 2.30
CA GLN A 213 -22.19 1.04 1.03
C GLN A 213 -22.59 -0.33 0.44
N LYS A 214 -23.66 -0.32 -0.36
CA LYS A 214 -24.10 -1.52 -1.09
C LYS A 214 -23.20 -1.72 -2.31
N LEU A 215 -22.74 -2.95 -2.52
CA LEU A 215 -21.99 -3.36 -3.71
C LEU A 215 -22.93 -3.98 -4.75
N GLU A 216 -22.62 -3.78 -6.03
CA GLU A 216 -23.30 -4.48 -7.13
C GLU A 216 -22.78 -5.93 -7.25
N LYS A 217 -23.58 -6.82 -7.88
CA LYS A 217 -23.21 -8.24 -8.04
C LYS A 217 -21.93 -8.46 -8.85
N THR A 218 -21.68 -7.62 -9.84
CA THR A 218 -20.48 -7.64 -10.67
C THR A 218 -19.24 -7.23 -9.87
N GLU A 219 -19.36 -6.22 -9.03
CA GLU A 219 -18.31 -5.76 -8.13
C GLU A 219 -17.92 -6.85 -7.12
N ILE A 220 -18.90 -7.61 -6.61
CA ILE A 220 -18.65 -8.73 -5.69
C ILE A 220 -17.79 -9.82 -6.35
N LYS A 221 -18.05 -10.17 -7.62
CA LYS A 221 -17.26 -11.19 -8.33
C LYS A 221 -15.80 -10.76 -8.51
N ILE A 222 -15.59 -9.52 -8.93
CA ILE A 222 -14.25 -8.94 -9.11
C ILE A 222 -13.54 -8.85 -7.77
N SER A 223 -14.23 -8.37 -6.72
CA SER A 223 -13.67 -8.28 -5.36
C SER A 223 -13.23 -9.64 -4.82
N ASN A 224 -14.02 -10.70 -5.04
CA ASN A 224 -13.65 -12.05 -4.61
C ASN A 224 -12.36 -12.55 -5.27
N ILE A 225 -12.14 -12.23 -6.54
CA ILE A 225 -10.91 -12.58 -7.23
C ILE A 225 -9.74 -11.77 -6.69
N ILE A 226 -9.90 -10.47 -6.50
CA ILE A 226 -8.87 -9.62 -5.89
C ILE A 226 -8.47 -10.16 -4.51
N ILE A 227 -9.45 -10.53 -3.68
CA ILE A 227 -9.22 -11.11 -2.35
C ILE A 227 -8.45 -12.43 -2.47
N LEU A 228 -8.86 -13.34 -3.37
CA LEU A 228 -8.18 -14.61 -3.60
C LEU A 228 -6.71 -14.39 -3.97
N PHE A 229 -6.45 -13.51 -4.92
CA PHE A 229 -5.09 -13.20 -5.37
C PHE A 229 -4.27 -12.57 -4.25
N LYS A 230 -4.82 -11.56 -3.56
CA LYS A 230 -4.06 -10.78 -2.58
C LYS A 230 -3.84 -11.54 -1.27
N ILE A 231 -4.87 -12.18 -0.73
CA ILE A 231 -4.81 -12.76 0.62
C ILE A 231 -4.31 -14.20 0.61
N ILE A 232 -4.49 -14.92 -0.51
CA ILE A 232 -4.16 -16.35 -0.58
C ILE A 232 -3.00 -16.60 -1.53
N LEU A 233 -3.12 -16.21 -2.80
CA LEU A 233 -2.13 -16.58 -3.82
C LEU A 233 -0.82 -15.83 -3.67
N HIS A 234 -0.84 -14.54 -3.32
CA HIS A 234 0.37 -13.74 -3.15
C HIS A 234 1.29 -14.29 -2.04
N PRO A 235 0.81 -14.49 -0.79
CA PRO A 235 1.66 -15.06 0.25
C PRO A 235 2.13 -16.49 -0.07
N ILE A 236 1.29 -17.34 -0.66
CA ILE A 236 1.69 -18.70 -1.05
C ILE A 236 2.82 -18.65 -2.09
N LEU A 237 2.67 -17.79 -3.11
CA LEU A 237 3.68 -17.62 -4.14
C LEU A 237 5.00 -17.10 -3.55
N LEU A 238 4.94 -16.10 -2.68
CA LEU A 238 6.12 -15.56 -2.01
C LEU A 238 6.83 -16.63 -1.16
N ILE A 239 6.07 -17.37 -0.34
CA ILE A 239 6.62 -18.46 0.48
C ILE A 239 7.28 -19.50 -0.41
N PHE A 240 6.67 -19.87 -1.54
CA PHE A 240 7.24 -20.81 -2.50
C PHE A 240 8.55 -20.28 -3.10
N ILE A 241 8.61 -19.01 -3.48
CA ILE A 241 9.83 -18.37 -4.01
C ILE A 241 10.93 -18.39 -2.94
N ILE A 242 10.64 -17.95 -1.70
CA ILE A 242 11.61 -17.94 -0.60
C ILE A 242 12.10 -19.35 -0.31
N TRP A 243 11.22 -20.33 -0.25
CA TRP A 243 11.56 -21.72 -0.02
C TRP A 243 12.48 -22.29 -1.13
N SER A 244 12.27 -21.88 -2.39
CA SER A 244 13.08 -22.35 -3.52
C SER A 244 14.50 -21.78 -3.56
N LEU A 245 14.80 -20.75 -2.76
CA LEU A 245 16.10 -20.07 -2.75
C LEU A 245 17.10 -20.67 -1.74
N ASP A 246 16.75 -21.72 -1.00
CA ASP A 246 17.58 -22.53 -0.06
C ASP A 246 18.45 -21.78 0.98
N ASN A 247 18.64 -20.47 0.85
CA ASN A 247 19.59 -19.66 1.63
C ASN A 247 18.93 -18.58 2.50
N ILE A 248 17.60 -18.59 2.66
CA ILE A 248 16.87 -17.56 3.42
C ILE A 248 16.32 -18.19 4.70
N ASP A 249 16.71 -17.65 5.84
CA ASP A 249 16.06 -17.98 7.10
C ASP A 249 14.63 -17.40 7.10
N PHE A 250 13.64 -18.27 7.25
CA PHE A 250 12.22 -17.89 7.29
C PHE A 250 11.91 -16.91 8.44
N SER A 251 12.68 -16.92 9.51
CA SER A 251 12.52 -15.94 10.60
C SER A 251 12.78 -14.51 10.15
N LEU A 252 13.66 -14.31 9.16
CA LEU A 252 13.92 -13.01 8.55
C LEU A 252 12.84 -12.60 7.54
N ALA A 253 12.07 -13.55 7.02
CA ALA A 253 11.04 -13.33 6.02
C ALA A 253 9.65 -13.03 6.60
N GLU A 254 9.46 -13.15 7.92
CA GLU A 254 8.15 -13.03 8.58
C GLU A 254 7.41 -11.75 8.19
N THR A 255 8.08 -10.60 8.27
CA THR A 255 7.47 -9.31 7.94
C THR A 255 7.19 -9.15 6.45
N THR A 256 8.05 -9.69 5.59
CA THR A 256 7.84 -9.70 4.13
C THR A 256 6.63 -10.57 3.76
N ILE A 257 6.46 -11.72 4.40
CA ILE A 257 5.30 -12.59 4.23
C ILE A 257 4.04 -11.90 4.78
N MET A 258 4.15 -11.17 5.91
CA MET A 258 3.05 -10.38 6.46
C MET A 258 2.60 -9.28 5.47
N VAL A 259 3.53 -8.62 4.75
CA VAL A 259 3.20 -7.66 3.69
C VAL A 259 2.43 -8.34 2.55
N ALA A 260 2.91 -9.49 2.08
CA ALA A 260 2.22 -10.24 1.02
C ALA A 260 0.80 -10.66 1.43
N SER A 261 0.60 -10.97 2.72
CA SER A 261 -0.68 -11.41 3.30
C SER A 261 -1.62 -10.26 3.68
N ALA A 262 -1.15 -9.01 3.59
CA ALA A 262 -1.95 -7.85 3.98
C ALA A 262 -3.10 -7.57 3.02
N PRO A 263 -4.19 -6.95 3.50
CA PRO A 263 -5.30 -6.56 2.64
C PRO A 263 -4.88 -5.54 1.58
N VAL A 264 -5.75 -5.35 0.59
CA VAL A 264 -5.55 -4.41 -0.51
C VAL A 264 -5.24 -3.01 0.01
N GLY A 265 -4.27 -2.34 -0.59
CA GLY A 265 -3.91 -0.96 -0.26
C GLY A 265 -5.00 0.04 -0.69
N LEU A 266 -5.18 1.11 0.10
CA LEU A 266 -6.11 2.19 -0.23
C LEU A 266 -5.74 2.95 -1.52
N MET A 267 -4.53 2.76 -2.04
CA MET A 267 -4.09 3.37 -3.29
C MET A 267 -5.00 3.00 -4.47
N ALA A 268 -5.53 1.77 -4.52
CA ALA A 268 -6.50 1.37 -5.54
C ALA A 268 -7.81 2.17 -5.46
N LEU A 269 -8.21 2.63 -4.25
CA LEU A 269 -9.41 3.47 -4.06
C LEU A 269 -9.18 4.94 -4.39
N ILE A 270 -7.96 5.45 -4.25
CA ILE A 270 -7.64 6.86 -4.54
C ILE A 270 -7.67 7.13 -6.05
N PHE A 271 -7.42 6.12 -6.87
CA PHE A 271 -7.30 6.26 -8.32
C PHE A 271 -8.48 5.62 -9.11
N SER A 272 -9.47 5.04 -8.43
CA SER A 272 -10.74 4.58 -9.01
C SER A 272 -11.76 5.71 -9.07
#